data_054c14a2f8b2921dcf229f51f6275493
#
_entry.id   054c14a2f8b2921dcf229f51f6275493
#
_cell.length_a   1.000
_cell.length_b   1.000
_cell.length_c   1.000
_cell.angle_alpha   90.00
_cell.angle_beta   90.00
_cell.angle_gamma   90.00
#
_symmetry.space_group_name_H-M   'P 1'
#
loop_
_entity.id
_entity.type
_entity.pdbx_description
1 polymer ?
#
loop_
_entity_poly.entity_id
_entity_poly.type
_entity_poly.pdbx_seq_one_letter_code
_entity_poly.pdbx_strand_id
1 'polypeptide(L)'
;MGIFNRYKNRKNIESAVEGYGSLFTSRGNSITVDENNITEIPSVKNALDLICGSVANLPIYLYKENEDGSIERKSDYRERLLNEECNSIECSSNLKRNMTKDMLLHGVSYSLQDKEYGDILGLYRVEPKQVQLNKLIDKKGFVRDLTVNYTLNGVYVEDLEVEDFLIIPFNSKDGLRGRGILSTNQDILSLMLSEIMYQNNVVSGGSLPLGILETDGRLSDITAKKLRESWESVYGGIRNSGKTVILEEGLKYKSLSLTPNDLGLLDSRKTHTELTEEIFNLPKGMLSSSSVIQNEEFLKFTLNPILSAIEVAINKTLLLEEEKEDGYYFRFDVSELLKASFKEQVETISTATKNGLMTINEGRQKLDMKPFLDKDFLLLSQGNVKLNTDGVIEVFNTLDVKKDNTETKSHV
;
A
#
# COMPACT_ATOMS: atom_id res chain seq x y z
N MET A 1 -50.99 -15.46 22.39
CA MET A 1 -50.74 -16.62 21.49
C MET A 1 -50.52 -16.14 20.08
N GLY A 2 -49.37 -16.35 19.53
CA GLY A 2 -49.21 -16.23 18.08
C GLY A 2 -48.08 -15.32 17.53
N ILE A 3 -46.91 -15.21 18.17
CA ILE A 3 -45.74 -14.52 17.58
C ILE A 3 -44.54 -15.46 17.30
N PHE A 4 -44.64 -16.75 17.65
CA PHE A 4 -43.51 -17.70 17.57
C PHE A 4 -43.51 -18.64 16.36
N ASN A 5 -44.14 -18.30 15.22
CA ASN A 5 -44.20 -19.23 14.09
C ASN A 5 -43.76 -18.65 12.75
N ARG A 6 -42.84 -17.65 12.72
CA ARG A 6 -42.27 -17.10 11.48
C ARG A 6 -40.86 -17.58 11.10
N TYR A 7 -40.28 -18.49 11.90
CA TYR A 7 -38.88 -18.91 11.70
C TYR A 7 -38.68 -20.30 11.09
N LYS A 8 -39.67 -20.87 10.44
CA LYS A 8 -39.56 -22.26 9.93
C LYS A 8 -39.63 -22.44 8.41
N ASN A 9 -39.14 -21.48 7.62
CA ASN A 9 -38.91 -21.71 6.21
C ASN A 9 -37.63 -20.99 5.73
N ARG A 10 -36.52 -21.20 6.42
CA ARG A 10 -35.18 -20.93 5.81
C ARG A 10 -34.90 -22.08 4.83
N LYS A 11 -35.25 -21.87 3.55
CA LYS A 11 -34.67 -22.64 2.47
C LYS A 11 -33.17 -22.41 2.52
N ASN A 12 -32.40 -23.51 2.49
CA ASN A 12 -30.96 -23.55 2.37
C ASN A 12 -30.49 -22.44 1.40
N ILE A 13 -29.84 -21.45 1.96
CA ILE A 13 -29.02 -20.52 1.17
C ILE A 13 -27.85 -21.38 0.75
N GLU A 14 -27.80 -21.75 -0.53
CA GLU A 14 -26.59 -22.25 -1.14
C GLU A 14 -25.51 -21.24 -0.81
N SER A 15 -24.55 -21.65 0.00
CA SER A 15 -23.32 -20.93 0.21
C SER A 15 -22.65 -20.88 -1.16
N ALA A 16 -22.85 -19.78 -1.87
CA ALA A 16 -22.07 -19.46 -3.04
C ALA A 16 -20.65 -19.16 -2.58
N VAL A 17 -19.95 -20.17 -2.09
CA VAL A 17 -18.51 -20.29 -2.22
C VAL A 17 -18.29 -20.64 -3.69
N GLU A 18 -18.60 -19.71 -4.57
CA GLU A 18 -17.96 -19.67 -5.86
C GLU A 18 -16.52 -19.21 -5.64
N GLY A 19 -15.72 -20.15 -5.14
CA GLY A 19 -14.35 -20.20 -5.58
C GLY A 19 -14.42 -20.28 -7.10
N TYR A 20 -14.07 -19.21 -7.79
CA TYR A 20 -13.60 -19.27 -9.15
C TYR A 20 -12.27 -20.02 -9.15
N GLY A 21 -12.34 -21.30 -8.74
CA GLY A 21 -11.28 -22.27 -8.86
C GLY A 21 -11.21 -22.67 -10.33
N SER A 22 -10.20 -22.17 -10.98
CA SER A 22 -9.48 -22.77 -12.11
C SER A 22 -10.29 -23.70 -13.00
N LEU A 23 -10.80 -23.17 -14.10
CA LEU A 23 -11.12 -23.97 -15.31
C LEU A 23 -9.86 -24.44 -16.06
N PHE A 24 -8.69 -24.22 -15.52
CA PHE A 24 -7.41 -24.69 -16.04
C PHE A 24 -6.75 -25.66 -15.05
N THR A 25 -7.29 -26.88 -14.97
CA THR A 25 -6.50 -28.01 -14.48
C THR A 25 -5.51 -28.41 -15.55
N SER A 26 -4.49 -27.60 -15.75
CA SER A 26 -3.26 -28.00 -16.37
C SER A 26 -2.59 -29.00 -15.43
N ARG A 27 -2.33 -30.21 -15.92
CA ARG A 27 -1.59 -31.30 -15.27
C ARG A 27 -0.12 -30.91 -15.08
N GLY A 28 0.15 -30.00 -14.19
CA GLY A 28 1.46 -29.64 -13.69
C GLY A 28 1.25 -29.10 -12.30
N ASN A 29 2.15 -29.36 -11.38
CA ASN A 29 2.15 -28.72 -10.04
C ASN A 29 2.25 -27.20 -10.20
N SER A 30 1.15 -26.55 -10.59
CA SER A 30 1.09 -25.09 -10.59
C SER A 30 1.08 -24.63 -9.14
N ILE A 31 2.09 -23.86 -8.79
CA ILE A 31 2.19 -23.25 -7.46
C ILE A 31 1.07 -22.22 -7.37
N THR A 32 0.13 -22.42 -6.45
CA THR A 32 -0.91 -21.44 -6.19
C THR A 32 -0.36 -20.37 -5.26
N VAL A 33 -0.46 -19.11 -5.67
CA VAL A 33 -0.08 -17.97 -4.81
C VAL A 33 -1.21 -17.64 -3.85
N ASP A 34 -0.87 -17.54 -2.58
CA ASP A 34 -1.76 -17.17 -1.50
C ASP A 34 -1.13 -16.03 -0.64
N GLU A 35 -1.82 -15.62 0.42
CA GLU A 35 -1.36 -14.58 1.32
C GLU A 35 -0.01 -14.91 2.01
N ASN A 36 0.29 -16.20 2.21
CA ASN A 36 1.47 -16.62 2.93
C ASN A 36 2.72 -16.58 2.04
N ASN A 37 2.58 -17.01 0.77
CA ASN A 37 3.72 -17.14 -0.14
C ASN A 37 3.88 -15.96 -1.12
N ILE A 38 2.90 -15.07 -1.26
CA ILE A 38 2.98 -13.90 -2.16
C ILE A 38 4.17 -13.00 -1.84
N THR A 39 4.54 -12.91 -0.57
CA THR A 39 5.69 -12.11 -0.10
C THR A 39 7.05 -12.74 -0.42
N GLU A 40 7.08 -13.97 -0.94
CA GLU A 40 8.30 -14.57 -1.48
C GLU A 40 8.69 -13.98 -2.84
N ILE A 41 7.77 -13.22 -3.48
CA ILE A 41 8.05 -12.41 -4.66
C ILE A 41 8.56 -11.04 -4.19
N PRO A 42 9.87 -10.72 -4.32
CA PRO A 42 10.46 -9.53 -3.68
C PRO A 42 9.85 -8.21 -4.18
N SER A 43 9.52 -8.12 -5.47
CA SER A 43 8.90 -6.92 -6.05
C SER A 43 7.50 -6.68 -5.48
N VAL A 44 6.69 -7.74 -5.33
CA VAL A 44 5.35 -7.67 -4.73
C VAL A 44 5.43 -7.28 -3.26
N LYS A 45 6.35 -7.87 -2.51
CA LYS A 45 6.59 -7.49 -1.12
C LYS A 45 6.93 -6.00 -1.00
N ASN A 46 7.85 -5.50 -1.83
CA ASN A 46 8.24 -4.09 -1.82
C ASN A 46 7.06 -3.17 -2.17
N ALA A 47 6.22 -3.53 -3.14
CA ALA A 47 5.03 -2.78 -3.50
C ALA A 47 4.02 -2.71 -2.35
N LEU A 48 3.75 -3.86 -1.70
CA LEU A 48 2.87 -3.93 -0.52
C LEU A 48 3.41 -3.09 0.64
N ASP A 49 4.71 -3.23 0.95
CA ASP A 49 5.35 -2.47 2.03
C ASP A 49 5.30 -0.95 1.76
N LEU A 50 5.50 -0.53 0.51
CA LEU A 50 5.43 0.87 0.10
C LEU A 50 4.01 1.42 0.25
N ILE A 51 3.01 0.76 -0.35
CA ILE A 51 1.62 1.26 -0.36
C ILE A 51 1.03 1.21 1.05
N CYS A 52 1.11 0.05 1.71
CA CYS A 52 0.54 -0.12 3.05
C CYS A 52 1.26 0.75 4.08
N GLY A 53 2.58 0.94 3.93
CA GLY A 53 3.36 1.83 4.78
C GLY A 53 2.99 3.30 4.59
N SER A 54 2.78 3.73 3.36
CA SER A 54 2.35 5.09 3.07
C SER A 54 0.98 5.38 3.68
N VAL A 55 -0.02 4.51 3.47
CA VAL A 55 -1.36 4.67 4.04
C VAL A 55 -1.33 4.63 5.58
N ALA A 56 -0.54 3.74 6.18
CA ALA A 56 -0.42 3.62 7.63
C ALA A 56 0.10 4.89 8.32
N ASN A 57 0.95 5.64 7.62
CA ASN A 57 1.55 6.88 8.15
C ASN A 57 0.66 8.12 7.95
N LEU A 58 -0.36 8.06 7.09
CA LEU A 58 -1.25 9.19 6.88
C LEU A 58 -2.25 9.32 8.03
N PRO A 59 -2.35 10.51 8.66
CA PRO A 59 -3.36 10.75 9.67
C PRO A 59 -4.74 10.98 9.04
N ILE A 60 -5.79 10.63 9.79
CA ILE A 60 -7.19 10.82 9.43
C ILE A 60 -7.79 11.80 10.43
N TYR A 61 -8.35 12.90 9.95
CA TYR A 61 -8.96 13.93 10.79
C TYR A 61 -10.42 14.12 10.47
N LEU A 62 -11.16 14.62 11.46
CA LEU A 62 -12.56 15.02 11.30
C LEU A 62 -12.62 16.48 10.84
N TYR A 63 -13.34 16.71 9.77
CA TYR A 63 -13.61 18.04 9.22
C TYR A 63 -15.11 18.33 9.25
N LYS A 64 -15.43 19.62 9.31
CA LYS A 64 -16.79 20.11 9.12
C LYS A 64 -16.78 21.12 7.98
N GLU A 65 -17.65 20.92 7.00
CA GLU A 65 -17.96 21.90 5.97
C GLU A 65 -19.12 22.78 6.46
N ASN A 66 -18.87 24.07 6.58
CA ASN A 66 -19.86 25.03 7.01
C ASN A 66 -20.72 25.48 5.81
N GLU A 67 -21.88 26.10 6.08
CA GLU A 67 -22.80 26.62 5.03
C GLU A 67 -22.15 27.67 4.10
N ASP A 68 -21.10 28.35 4.55
CA ASP A 68 -20.32 29.29 3.76
C ASP A 68 -19.24 28.66 2.86
N GLY A 69 -19.13 27.33 2.88
CA GLY A 69 -18.13 26.56 2.15
C GLY A 69 -16.75 26.54 2.81
N SER A 70 -16.61 27.11 4.02
CA SER A 70 -15.37 26.99 4.79
C SER A 70 -15.25 25.61 5.42
N ILE A 71 -14.01 25.07 5.45
CA ILE A 71 -13.71 23.76 6.02
C ILE A 71 -12.91 23.96 7.31
N GLU A 72 -13.40 23.43 8.40
CA GLU A 72 -12.74 23.48 9.70
C GLU A 72 -12.41 22.08 10.21
N ARG A 73 -11.21 21.90 10.76
CA ARG A 73 -10.87 20.69 11.49
C ARG A 73 -11.51 20.71 12.87
N LYS A 74 -12.18 19.64 13.23
CA LYS A 74 -12.78 19.44 14.56
C LYS A 74 -12.02 18.32 15.28
N SER A 75 -11.87 18.44 16.59
CA SER A 75 -11.28 17.38 17.43
C SER A 75 -12.37 16.42 17.86
N ASP A 76 -12.12 15.11 17.68
CA ASP A 76 -13.07 14.04 18.01
C ASP A 76 -12.31 12.84 18.61
N TYR A 77 -12.94 12.12 19.56
CA TYR A 77 -12.33 10.96 20.21
C TYR A 77 -12.03 9.81 19.22
N ARG A 78 -12.80 9.73 18.12
CA ARG A 78 -12.59 8.73 17.06
C ARG A 78 -11.29 8.95 16.29
N GLU A 79 -10.75 10.18 16.28
CA GLU A 79 -9.41 10.44 15.72
C GLU A 79 -8.32 9.63 16.43
N ARG A 80 -8.46 9.41 17.75
CA ARG A 80 -7.53 8.57 18.52
C ARG A 80 -7.58 7.13 18.04
N LEU A 81 -8.78 6.59 17.81
CA LEU A 81 -8.97 5.23 17.27
C LEU A 81 -8.36 5.06 15.87
N LEU A 82 -8.37 6.13 15.07
CA LEU A 82 -7.87 6.10 13.69
C LEU A 82 -6.37 6.42 13.57
N ASN A 83 -5.76 7.10 14.56
CA ASN A 83 -4.38 7.58 14.44
C ASN A 83 -3.42 7.09 15.53
N GLU A 84 -3.91 6.73 16.71
CA GLU A 84 -3.07 6.34 17.85
C GLU A 84 -3.26 4.86 18.20
N GLU A 85 -4.34 4.53 18.89
CA GLU A 85 -4.65 3.21 19.41
C GLU A 85 -6.02 2.76 18.90
N CYS A 86 -6.06 1.79 17.98
CA CYS A 86 -7.32 1.31 17.45
C CYS A 86 -8.08 0.39 18.43
N ASN A 87 -7.38 -0.20 19.39
CA ASN A 87 -7.93 -0.99 20.48
C ASN A 87 -6.86 -1.12 21.58
N SER A 88 -7.18 -1.85 22.65
CA SER A 88 -6.28 -2.03 23.81
C SER A 88 -4.98 -2.80 23.53
N ILE A 89 -4.83 -3.38 22.33
CA ILE A 89 -3.70 -4.27 22.00
C ILE A 89 -2.90 -3.70 20.81
N GLU A 90 -3.57 -3.06 19.86
CA GLU A 90 -3.01 -2.74 18.54
C GLU A 90 -3.02 -1.23 18.29
N CYS A 91 -1.95 -0.71 17.69
CA CYS A 91 -1.88 0.68 17.24
C CYS A 91 -2.59 0.86 15.89
N SER A 92 -3.15 2.04 15.68
CA SER A 92 -3.94 2.37 14.49
C SER A 92 -3.14 2.32 13.19
N SER A 93 -1.83 2.58 13.24
CA SER A 93 -0.95 2.45 12.06
C SER A 93 -0.88 1.00 11.58
N ASN A 94 -0.83 0.03 12.50
CA ASN A 94 -0.84 -1.39 12.14
C ASN A 94 -2.21 -1.82 11.58
N LEU A 95 -3.30 -1.36 12.18
CA LEU A 95 -4.64 -1.58 11.65
C LEU A 95 -4.76 -1.05 10.21
N LYS A 96 -4.39 0.23 9.96
CA LYS A 96 -4.42 0.83 8.61
C LYS A 96 -3.57 0.05 7.61
N ARG A 97 -2.37 -0.40 8.02
CA ARG A 97 -1.50 -1.24 7.19
C ARG A 97 -2.19 -2.54 6.79
N ASN A 98 -2.77 -3.25 7.75
CA ASN A 98 -3.43 -4.53 7.53
C ASN A 98 -4.72 -4.37 6.72
N MET A 99 -5.53 -3.34 7.00
CA MET A 99 -6.71 -3.00 6.20
C MET A 99 -6.36 -2.79 4.72
N THR A 100 -5.32 -1.99 4.46
CA THR A 100 -4.85 -1.73 3.10
C THR A 100 -4.34 -3.01 2.44
N LYS A 101 -3.60 -3.84 3.17
CA LYS A 101 -3.13 -5.14 2.67
C LYS A 101 -4.29 -6.04 2.28
N ASP A 102 -5.32 -6.16 3.13
CA ASP A 102 -6.51 -6.96 2.85
C ASP A 102 -7.27 -6.45 1.62
N MET A 103 -7.44 -5.13 1.50
CA MET A 103 -8.04 -4.50 0.32
C MET A 103 -7.29 -4.85 -0.97
N LEU A 104 -5.96 -4.78 -0.97
CA LEU A 104 -5.15 -5.09 -2.14
C LEU A 104 -5.17 -6.59 -2.47
N LEU A 105 -4.97 -7.47 -1.47
CA LEU A 105 -4.86 -8.91 -1.69
C LEU A 105 -6.21 -9.58 -1.96
N HIS A 106 -7.23 -9.24 -1.18
CA HIS A 106 -8.54 -9.90 -1.20
C HIS A 106 -9.64 -9.05 -1.84
N GLY A 107 -9.41 -7.74 -2.01
CA GLY A 107 -10.40 -6.79 -2.53
C GLY A 107 -11.39 -6.28 -1.49
N VAL A 108 -11.22 -6.65 -0.24
CA VAL A 108 -12.08 -6.19 0.86
C VAL A 108 -11.34 -6.28 2.18
N SER A 109 -11.57 -5.32 3.06
CA SER A 109 -11.12 -5.38 4.45
C SER A 109 -12.31 -5.32 5.39
N TYR A 110 -12.19 -6.03 6.51
CA TYR A 110 -13.20 -6.10 7.56
C TYR A 110 -12.61 -5.72 8.90
N SER A 111 -13.29 -4.82 9.62
CA SER A 111 -12.97 -4.52 11.01
C SER A 111 -14.25 -4.49 11.85
N LEU A 112 -14.26 -5.26 12.93
CA LEU A 112 -15.34 -5.30 13.88
C LEU A 112 -15.24 -4.07 14.79
N GLN A 113 -16.36 -3.41 15.05
CA GLN A 113 -16.46 -2.32 15.99
C GLN A 113 -16.86 -2.88 17.36
N ASP A 114 -16.09 -2.58 18.38
CA ASP A 114 -16.46 -2.78 19.78
C ASP A 114 -17.21 -1.55 20.26
N LYS A 115 -18.50 -1.70 20.51
CA LYS A 115 -19.40 -0.61 20.89
C LYS A 115 -19.96 -0.83 22.29
N GLU A 116 -19.92 0.22 23.09
CA GLU A 116 -20.58 0.23 24.40
C GLU A 116 -21.39 1.53 24.52
N TYR A 117 -22.69 1.39 24.83
CA TYR A 117 -23.65 2.51 24.94
C TYR A 117 -23.71 3.46 23.73
N GLY A 118 -23.35 2.98 22.55
CA GLY A 118 -23.32 3.76 21.31
C GLY A 118 -21.94 4.36 20.97
N ASP A 119 -21.00 4.38 21.89
CA ASP A 119 -19.63 4.82 21.66
C ASP A 119 -18.78 3.67 21.11
N ILE A 120 -17.89 3.99 20.17
CA ILE A 120 -16.95 3.02 19.60
C ILE A 120 -15.69 3.01 20.47
N LEU A 121 -15.47 1.90 21.18
CA LEU A 121 -14.32 1.70 22.05
C LEU A 121 -13.10 1.15 21.34
N GLY A 122 -13.29 0.42 20.22
CA GLY A 122 -12.20 -0.19 19.50
C GLY A 122 -12.59 -0.70 18.13
N LEU A 123 -11.55 -0.88 17.29
CA LEU A 123 -11.65 -1.49 15.98
C LEU A 123 -10.73 -2.73 15.95
N TYR A 124 -11.28 -3.87 15.59
CA TYR A 124 -10.58 -5.15 15.54
C TYR A 124 -10.59 -5.70 14.12
N ARG A 125 -9.43 -5.87 13.50
CA ARG A 125 -9.33 -6.49 12.18
C ARG A 125 -9.83 -7.94 12.23
N VAL A 126 -10.63 -8.31 11.25
CA VAL A 126 -11.04 -9.69 10.99
C VAL A 126 -10.51 -10.11 9.61
N GLU A 127 -9.81 -11.23 9.55
CA GLU A 127 -9.25 -11.72 8.29
C GLU A 127 -10.35 -11.98 7.26
N PRO A 128 -10.20 -11.54 5.99
CA PRO A 128 -11.26 -11.70 4.97
C PRO A 128 -11.72 -13.14 4.75
N LYS A 129 -10.83 -14.11 4.97
CA LYS A 129 -11.16 -15.54 4.88
C LYS A 129 -12.05 -16.05 6.01
N GLN A 130 -12.10 -15.31 7.13
CA GLN A 130 -12.85 -15.66 8.33
C GLN A 130 -14.22 -14.96 8.38
N VAL A 131 -14.58 -14.22 7.32
CA VAL A 131 -15.84 -13.48 7.23
C VAL A 131 -16.73 -14.07 6.14
N GLN A 132 -17.99 -14.32 6.49
CA GLN A 132 -19.02 -14.74 5.57
C GLN A 132 -20.20 -13.75 5.61
N LEU A 133 -20.53 -13.17 4.46
CA LEU A 133 -21.67 -12.27 4.31
C LEU A 133 -22.88 -13.05 3.84
N ASN A 134 -23.99 -12.96 4.59
CA ASN A 134 -25.27 -13.58 4.28
C ASN A 134 -26.24 -12.50 3.81
N LYS A 135 -26.78 -12.66 2.58
CA LYS A 135 -27.71 -11.71 1.96
C LYS A 135 -29.10 -12.30 1.93
N LEU A 136 -30.08 -11.58 2.46
CA LEU A 136 -31.49 -11.88 2.25
C LEU A 136 -31.99 -11.06 1.05
N ILE A 137 -32.32 -11.75 -0.04
CA ILE A 137 -32.75 -11.12 -1.29
C ILE A 137 -34.26 -11.31 -1.48
N ASP A 138 -34.97 -10.24 -1.78
CA ASP A 138 -36.40 -10.29 -2.07
C ASP A 138 -36.71 -10.85 -3.46
N LYS A 139 -37.99 -11.05 -3.76
CA LYS A 139 -38.45 -11.56 -5.08
C LYS A 139 -38.13 -10.62 -6.26
N LYS A 140 -37.77 -9.39 -5.98
CA LYS A 140 -37.38 -8.37 -7.00
C LYS A 140 -35.88 -8.25 -7.15
N GLY A 141 -35.07 -9.01 -6.39
CA GLY A 141 -33.62 -8.97 -6.45
C GLY A 141 -32.97 -7.92 -5.54
N PHE A 142 -33.74 -7.22 -4.69
CA PHE A 142 -33.16 -6.26 -3.74
C PHE A 142 -32.67 -6.97 -2.47
N VAL A 143 -31.48 -6.56 -2.01
CA VAL A 143 -30.96 -6.99 -0.70
C VAL A 143 -31.80 -6.29 0.38
N ARG A 144 -32.48 -7.08 1.23
CA ARG A 144 -33.34 -6.58 2.30
C ARG A 144 -32.69 -6.65 3.66
N ASP A 145 -31.77 -7.58 3.79
CA ASP A 145 -31.04 -7.78 5.02
C ASP A 145 -29.65 -8.32 4.71
N LEU A 146 -28.69 -7.96 5.52
CA LEU A 146 -27.29 -8.34 5.37
C LEU A 146 -26.71 -8.62 6.75
N THR A 147 -26.36 -9.89 7.00
CA THR A 147 -25.71 -10.29 8.25
C THR A 147 -24.31 -10.81 8.00
N VAL A 148 -23.47 -10.74 9.02
CA VAL A 148 -22.07 -11.13 9.00
C VAL A 148 -21.84 -12.27 9.98
N ASN A 149 -21.30 -13.38 9.47
CA ASN A 149 -20.73 -14.42 10.31
C ASN A 149 -19.21 -14.29 10.27
N TYR A 150 -18.55 -14.40 11.40
CA TYR A 150 -17.12 -14.25 11.46
C TYR A 150 -16.46 -15.12 12.54
N THR A 151 -15.15 -15.31 12.41
CA THR A 151 -14.32 -15.91 13.45
C THR A 151 -13.25 -14.92 13.88
N LEU A 152 -13.18 -14.61 15.16
CA LEU A 152 -12.15 -13.76 15.72
C LEU A 152 -11.55 -14.45 16.96
N ASN A 153 -10.24 -14.58 17.01
CA ASN A 153 -9.51 -15.24 18.11
C ASN A 153 -10.05 -16.65 18.45
N GLY A 154 -10.52 -17.38 17.44
CA GLY A 154 -11.08 -18.72 17.60
C GLY A 154 -12.54 -18.78 18.07
N VAL A 155 -13.19 -17.62 18.26
CA VAL A 155 -14.62 -17.52 18.60
C VAL A 155 -15.40 -17.29 17.31
N TYR A 156 -16.36 -18.18 17.03
CA TYR A 156 -17.27 -18.04 15.89
C TYR A 156 -18.54 -17.36 16.32
N VAL A 157 -18.94 -16.32 15.58
CA VAL A 157 -20.16 -15.53 15.83
C VAL A 157 -21.01 -15.51 14.58
N GLU A 158 -22.31 -15.69 14.73
CA GLU A 158 -23.29 -15.70 13.65
C GLU A 158 -24.25 -14.52 13.73
N ASP A 159 -24.79 -14.15 12.57
CA ASP A 159 -25.90 -13.21 12.40
C ASP A 159 -25.67 -11.82 13.04
N LEU A 160 -24.42 -11.32 13.02
CA LEU A 160 -24.14 -9.96 13.47
C LEU A 160 -24.61 -8.95 12.41
N GLU A 161 -25.12 -7.81 12.86
CA GLU A 161 -25.55 -6.74 11.97
C GLU A 161 -24.35 -6.12 11.23
N VAL A 162 -24.56 -5.79 9.97
CA VAL A 162 -23.51 -5.22 9.12
C VAL A 162 -22.99 -3.87 9.61
N GLU A 163 -23.83 -3.15 10.37
CA GLU A 163 -23.52 -1.85 10.96
C GLU A 163 -22.46 -1.91 12.07
N ASP A 164 -22.22 -3.12 12.61
CA ASP A 164 -21.13 -3.36 13.56
C ASP A 164 -19.79 -3.64 12.89
N PHE A 165 -19.77 -3.66 11.54
CA PHE A 165 -18.56 -3.85 10.76
C PHE A 165 -18.21 -2.63 9.93
N LEU A 166 -16.94 -2.21 10.00
CA LEU A 166 -16.33 -1.37 9.00
C LEU A 166 -15.91 -2.28 7.84
N ILE A 167 -16.68 -2.25 6.76
CA ILE A 167 -16.43 -3.01 5.53
C ILE A 167 -15.89 -2.05 4.48
N ILE A 168 -14.70 -2.33 3.98
CA ILE A 168 -14.03 -1.51 2.96
C ILE A 168 -13.88 -2.35 1.69
N PRO A 169 -14.86 -2.31 0.76
CA PRO A 169 -14.75 -2.99 -0.51
C PRO A 169 -13.84 -2.21 -1.46
N PHE A 170 -12.95 -2.92 -2.17
CA PHE A 170 -12.07 -2.35 -3.17
C PHE A 170 -12.24 -3.09 -4.49
N ASN A 171 -12.35 -2.36 -5.62
CA ASN A 171 -12.66 -2.91 -6.94
C ASN A 171 -13.91 -3.82 -6.95
N SER A 172 -14.94 -3.41 -6.24
CA SER A 172 -16.17 -4.17 -6.05
C SER A 172 -17.15 -4.00 -7.22
N LYS A 173 -17.88 -5.09 -7.54
CA LYS A 173 -18.99 -5.05 -8.49
C LYS A 173 -20.36 -4.97 -7.81
N ASP A 174 -20.47 -5.45 -6.59
CA ASP A 174 -21.73 -5.54 -5.83
C ASP A 174 -21.76 -4.61 -4.60
N GLY A 175 -20.70 -3.80 -4.41
CA GLY A 175 -20.55 -2.90 -3.29
C GLY A 175 -20.18 -3.57 -1.95
N LEU A 176 -20.03 -4.88 -1.92
CA LEU A 176 -19.77 -5.65 -0.70
C LEU A 176 -18.50 -6.51 -0.78
N ARG A 177 -18.28 -7.14 -1.94
CA ARG A 177 -17.11 -7.97 -2.19
C ARG A 177 -16.28 -7.38 -3.31
N GLY A 178 -15.02 -7.11 -3.03
CA GLY A 178 -14.07 -6.66 -4.04
C GLY A 178 -13.32 -7.81 -4.70
N ARG A 179 -12.46 -7.45 -5.63
CA ARG A 179 -11.53 -8.37 -6.29
C ARG A 179 -10.12 -7.90 -6.03
N GLY A 180 -9.41 -8.65 -5.19
CA GLY A 180 -8.00 -8.41 -4.92
C GLY A 180 -7.09 -9.06 -5.96
N ILE A 181 -5.81 -8.72 -5.88
CA ILE A 181 -4.78 -9.21 -6.81
C ILE A 181 -4.60 -10.72 -6.78
N LEU A 182 -4.85 -11.37 -5.63
CA LEU A 182 -4.80 -12.83 -5.51
C LEU A 182 -5.82 -13.52 -6.42
N SER A 183 -6.96 -12.87 -6.72
CA SER A 183 -8.00 -13.42 -7.59
C SER A 183 -7.90 -12.94 -9.04
N THR A 184 -7.37 -11.73 -9.26
CA THR A 184 -7.32 -11.12 -10.60
C THR A 184 -6.03 -11.43 -11.35
N ASN A 185 -4.92 -11.64 -10.63
CA ASN A 185 -3.59 -11.79 -11.20
C ASN A 185 -2.92 -13.12 -10.80
N GLN A 186 -3.73 -14.12 -10.40
CA GLN A 186 -3.24 -15.40 -9.91
C GLN A 186 -2.23 -16.07 -10.84
N ASP A 187 -2.50 -16.10 -12.15
CA ASP A 187 -1.65 -16.77 -13.12
C ASP A 187 -0.29 -16.11 -13.27
N ILE A 188 -0.25 -14.78 -13.32
CA ILE A 188 1.00 -14.00 -13.40
C ILE A 188 1.82 -14.16 -12.13
N LEU A 189 1.19 -14.04 -10.96
CA LEU A 189 1.86 -14.21 -9.67
C LEU A 189 2.42 -15.64 -9.51
N SER A 190 1.66 -16.66 -9.94
CA SER A 190 2.10 -18.05 -9.91
C SER A 190 3.28 -18.29 -10.83
N LEU A 191 3.30 -17.66 -12.01
CA LEU A 191 4.44 -17.72 -12.93
C LEU A 191 5.68 -17.08 -12.30
N MET A 192 5.55 -15.85 -11.76
CA MET A 192 6.66 -15.14 -11.11
C MET A 192 7.26 -15.96 -9.95
N LEU A 193 6.43 -16.54 -9.10
CA LEU A 193 6.87 -17.38 -7.99
C LEU A 193 7.57 -18.66 -8.49
N SER A 194 7.00 -19.30 -9.53
CA SER A 194 7.59 -20.49 -10.14
C SER A 194 8.97 -20.22 -10.75
N GLU A 195 9.14 -19.07 -11.41
CA GLU A 195 10.43 -18.64 -11.95
C GLU A 195 11.46 -18.40 -10.84
N ILE A 196 11.07 -17.74 -9.75
CA ILE A 196 11.96 -17.52 -8.60
C ILE A 196 12.38 -18.85 -7.98
N MET A 197 11.45 -19.78 -7.78
CA MET A 197 11.76 -21.11 -7.27
C MET A 197 12.65 -21.91 -8.22
N TYR A 198 12.40 -21.85 -9.52
CA TYR A 198 13.26 -22.45 -10.53
C TYR A 198 14.68 -21.89 -10.46
N GLN A 199 14.81 -20.56 -10.42
CA GLN A 199 16.12 -19.90 -10.30
C GLN A 199 16.85 -20.32 -9.03
N ASN A 200 16.15 -20.34 -7.89
CA ASN A 200 16.72 -20.82 -6.62
C ASN A 200 17.20 -22.27 -6.70
N ASN A 201 16.42 -23.14 -7.30
CA ASN A 201 16.78 -24.55 -7.48
C ASN A 201 17.98 -24.73 -8.41
N VAL A 202 18.07 -23.93 -9.47
CA VAL A 202 19.23 -23.94 -10.39
C VAL A 202 20.49 -23.48 -9.69
N VAL A 203 20.40 -22.38 -8.90
CA VAL A 203 21.57 -21.80 -8.24
C VAL A 203 22.01 -22.64 -7.02
N SER A 204 21.04 -23.11 -6.22
CA SER A 204 21.34 -23.82 -4.95
C SER A 204 21.56 -25.32 -5.10
N GLY A 205 20.82 -25.94 -5.99
CA GLY A 205 20.75 -27.40 -6.10
C GLY A 205 21.51 -28.02 -7.28
N GLY A 206 22.09 -27.19 -8.17
CA GLY A 206 22.71 -27.73 -9.39
C GLY A 206 21.68 -28.50 -10.24
N SER A 207 20.42 -28.09 -10.24
CA SER A 207 19.31 -28.75 -10.95
C SER A 207 19.51 -28.84 -12.46
N LEU A 208 20.38 -28.00 -13.01
CA LEU A 208 20.88 -28.19 -14.37
C LEU A 208 22.09 -29.12 -14.30
N PRO A 209 22.12 -30.16 -15.11
CA PRO A 209 23.33 -30.96 -15.21
C PRO A 209 24.47 -30.04 -15.65
N LEU A 210 25.41 -29.76 -14.73
CA LEU A 210 26.59 -28.95 -15.00
C LEU A 210 27.44 -29.57 -16.11
N GLY A 211 27.15 -30.82 -16.47
CA GLY A 211 27.78 -31.55 -17.54
C GLY A 211 27.19 -32.94 -17.76
N ILE A 212 27.61 -33.53 -18.83
CA ILE A 212 27.30 -34.91 -19.20
C ILE A 212 28.53 -35.73 -18.97
N LEU A 213 28.39 -36.89 -18.30
CA LEU A 213 29.38 -37.92 -18.25
C LEU A 213 29.13 -38.93 -19.39
N GLU A 214 30.01 -38.94 -20.38
CA GLU A 214 29.94 -39.83 -21.52
C GLU A 214 30.88 -41.03 -21.27
N THR A 215 30.43 -42.23 -21.63
CA THR A 215 31.25 -43.46 -21.60
C THR A 215 31.07 -44.19 -22.91
N ASP A 216 32.16 -44.81 -23.39
CA ASP A 216 32.16 -45.54 -24.64
C ASP A 216 31.42 -46.90 -24.55
N GLY A 217 31.05 -47.35 -23.34
CA GLY A 217 30.34 -48.61 -23.10
C GLY A 217 29.00 -48.44 -22.36
N ARG A 218 28.10 -49.42 -22.51
CA ARG A 218 26.84 -49.49 -21.79
C ARG A 218 27.10 -49.83 -20.32
N LEU A 219 26.72 -48.95 -19.42
CA LEU A 219 26.75 -49.17 -17.97
C LEU A 219 25.55 -50.03 -17.54
N SER A 220 25.75 -50.92 -16.56
CA SER A 220 24.64 -51.54 -15.87
C SER A 220 23.90 -50.50 -14.99
N ASP A 221 22.60 -50.71 -14.74
CA ASP A 221 21.80 -49.80 -13.91
C ASP A 221 22.40 -49.59 -12.50
N ILE A 222 23.02 -50.64 -11.94
CA ILE A 222 23.68 -50.59 -10.64
C ILE A 222 24.94 -49.74 -10.71
N THR A 223 25.73 -49.86 -11.76
CA THR A 223 26.97 -49.06 -11.95
C THR A 223 26.63 -47.60 -12.22
N ALA A 224 25.61 -47.34 -13.05
CA ALA A 224 25.14 -45.98 -13.33
C ALA A 224 24.65 -45.29 -12.07
N LYS A 225 23.92 -46.01 -11.21
CA LYS A 225 23.43 -45.46 -9.93
C LYS A 225 24.59 -45.13 -8.97
N LYS A 226 25.54 -46.06 -8.79
CA LYS A 226 26.72 -45.80 -7.95
C LYS A 226 27.57 -44.64 -8.46
N LEU A 227 27.76 -44.55 -9.78
CA LEU A 227 28.49 -43.42 -10.39
C LEU A 227 27.81 -42.07 -10.13
N ARG A 228 26.48 -42.05 -10.24
CA ARG A 228 25.71 -40.82 -9.91
C ARG A 228 25.85 -40.44 -8.44
N GLU A 229 25.65 -41.36 -7.51
CA GLU A 229 25.77 -41.13 -6.08
C GLU A 229 27.18 -40.65 -5.69
N SER A 230 28.23 -41.29 -6.27
CA SER A 230 29.62 -40.89 -6.07
C SER A 230 29.88 -39.46 -6.62
N TRP A 231 29.37 -39.19 -7.83
CA TRP A 231 29.51 -37.86 -8.44
C TRP A 231 28.83 -36.79 -7.64
N GLU A 232 27.57 -36.97 -7.20
CA GLU A 232 26.83 -36.07 -6.37
C GLU A 232 27.51 -35.81 -5.03
N SER A 233 28.08 -36.83 -4.40
CA SER A 233 28.76 -36.69 -3.10
C SER A 233 30.06 -35.91 -3.20
N VAL A 234 30.79 -36.00 -4.30
CA VAL A 234 32.12 -35.35 -4.45
C VAL A 234 32.03 -33.98 -5.12
N TYR A 235 31.12 -33.82 -6.08
CA TYR A 235 31.03 -32.63 -6.93
C TYR A 235 29.70 -31.88 -6.83
N GLY A 236 28.68 -32.48 -6.20
CA GLY A 236 27.39 -31.85 -6.00
C GLY A 236 27.42 -30.75 -4.92
N GLY A 237 26.58 -29.70 -5.10
CA GLY A 237 26.34 -28.63 -4.13
C GLY A 237 27.35 -27.49 -4.19
N ILE A 238 26.93 -26.31 -3.65
CA ILE A 238 27.68 -25.05 -3.67
C ILE A 238 29.07 -25.14 -3.04
N ARG A 239 29.26 -26.01 -2.03
CA ARG A 239 30.54 -26.17 -1.31
C ARG A 239 31.60 -26.87 -2.14
N ASN A 240 31.23 -27.55 -3.21
CA ASN A 240 32.14 -28.31 -4.05
C ASN A 240 32.42 -27.62 -5.40
N SER A 241 31.87 -26.44 -5.64
CA SER A 241 32.10 -25.68 -6.87
C SER A 241 33.59 -25.30 -6.98
N GLY A 242 34.18 -25.50 -8.16
CA GLY A 242 35.58 -25.18 -8.42
C GLY A 242 36.59 -26.29 -8.12
N LYS A 243 36.16 -27.49 -7.69
CA LYS A 243 37.07 -28.65 -7.51
C LYS A 243 37.46 -29.23 -8.85
N THR A 244 38.73 -29.66 -8.95
CA THR A 244 39.24 -30.39 -10.12
C THR A 244 38.65 -31.78 -10.17
N VAL A 245 38.12 -32.18 -11.32
CA VAL A 245 37.52 -33.47 -11.57
C VAL A 245 38.59 -34.42 -12.13
N ILE A 246 38.77 -35.59 -11.54
CA ILE A 246 39.60 -36.69 -12.07
C ILE A 246 38.63 -37.70 -12.63
N LEU A 247 38.77 -38.02 -13.93
CA LEU A 247 37.95 -38.98 -14.64
C LEU A 247 38.74 -40.30 -14.81
N GLU A 248 38.11 -41.40 -14.46
CA GLU A 248 38.71 -42.74 -14.60
C GLU A 248 38.13 -43.46 -15.82
N GLU A 249 38.91 -44.39 -16.40
CA GLU A 249 38.50 -45.43 -17.37
C GLU A 249 37.50 -45.01 -18.48
N GLY A 250 37.91 -44.11 -19.36
CA GLY A 250 37.11 -43.75 -20.56
C GLY A 250 35.90 -42.88 -20.31
N LEU A 251 35.74 -42.34 -19.12
CA LEU A 251 34.74 -41.30 -18.84
C LEU A 251 35.18 -39.95 -19.44
N LYS A 252 34.30 -39.34 -20.18
CA LYS A 252 34.47 -37.95 -20.72
C LYS A 252 33.45 -37.02 -20.09
N TYR A 253 33.92 -35.92 -19.57
CA TYR A 253 33.06 -34.86 -19.06
C TYR A 253 32.89 -33.77 -20.10
N LYS A 254 31.64 -33.53 -20.47
CA LYS A 254 31.26 -32.39 -21.31
C LYS A 254 30.48 -31.40 -20.49
N SER A 255 31.06 -30.25 -20.24
CA SER A 255 30.39 -29.16 -19.53
C SER A 255 29.19 -28.65 -20.33
N LEU A 256 28.03 -28.61 -19.69
CA LEU A 256 26.85 -27.87 -20.15
C LEU A 256 26.83 -26.54 -19.35
N SER A 257 27.83 -25.66 -19.62
CA SER A 257 27.88 -24.39 -18.91
C SER A 257 26.81 -23.44 -19.44
N LEU A 258 25.71 -23.31 -18.70
CA LEU A 258 24.80 -22.19 -18.83
C LEU A 258 25.34 -21.04 -17.97
N THR A 259 25.62 -19.93 -18.60
CA THR A 259 26.03 -18.73 -17.88
C THR A 259 24.80 -18.08 -17.19
N PRO A 260 24.95 -17.30 -16.12
CA PRO A 260 23.86 -16.54 -15.53
C PRO A 260 23.10 -15.66 -16.55
N ASN A 261 23.79 -15.21 -17.61
CA ASN A 261 23.18 -14.51 -18.73
C ASN A 261 22.30 -15.41 -19.59
N ASP A 262 22.70 -16.67 -19.80
CA ASP A 262 21.88 -17.64 -20.58
C ASP A 262 20.58 -17.99 -19.84
N LEU A 263 20.56 -17.82 -18.52
CA LEU A 263 19.39 -18.01 -17.68
C LEU A 263 18.48 -16.75 -17.63
N GLY A 264 18.88 -15.63 -18.22
CA GLY A 264 18.08 -14.41 -18.23
C GLY A 264 17.71 -13.84 -16.84
N LEU A 265 18.50 -14.17 -15.79
CA LEU A 265 18.15 -13.88 -14.39
C LEU A 265 17.95 -12.39 -14.12
N LEU A 266 18.73 -11.53 -14.76
CA LEU A 266 18.63 -10.08 -14.59
C LEU A 266 17.40 -9.50 -15.30
N ASP A 267 17.11 -10.02 -16.49
CA ASP A 267 15.96 -9.55 -17.28
C ASP A 267 14.65 -10.01 -16.66
N SER A 268 14.60 -11.24 -16.13
CA SER A 268 13.44 -11.73 -15.39
C SER A 268 13.12 -10.86 -14.16
N ARG A 269 14.12 -10.45 -13.38
CA ARG A 269 13.94 -9.56 -12.23
C ARG A 269 13.39 -8.19 -12.63
N LYS A 270 13.86 -7.60 -13.74
CA LYS A 270 13.32 -6.33 -14.25
C LYS A 270 11.88 -6.50 -14.67
N THR A 271 11.58 -7.56 -15.42
CA THR A 271 10.21 -7.87 -15.85
C THR A 271 9.28 -8.08 -14.66
N HIS A 272 9.70 -8.80 -13.61
CA HIS A 272 8.91 -8.94 -12.39
C HIS A 272 8.63 -7.60 -11.71
N THR A 273 9.62 -6.70 -11.70
CA THR A 273 9.43 -5.34 -11.13
C THR A 273 8.43 -4.54 -11.96
N GLU A 274 8.57 -4.53 -13.28
CA GLU A 274 7.66 -3.82 -14.19
C GLU A 274 6.23 -4.37 -14.11
N LEU A 275 6.05 -5.68 -14.13
CA LEU A 275 4.74 -6.32 -13.95
C LEU A 275 4.12 -5.98 -12.59
N THR A 276 4.94 -5.93 -11.53
CA THR A 276 4.45 -5.55 -10.20
C THR A 276 3.99 -4.10 -10.17
N GLU A 277 4.74 -3.19 -10.79
CA GLU A 277 4.32 -1.78 -10.93
C GLU A 277 2.96 -1.66 -11.64
N GLU A 278 2.75 -2.44 -12.71
CA GLU A 278 1.47 -2.48 -13.44
C GLU A 278 0.33 -3.06 -12.59
N ILE A 279 0.56 -4.17 -11.87
CA ILE A 279 -0.47 -4.83 -11.02
C ILE A 279 -0.96 -3.89 -9.92
N PHE A 280 -0.07 -3.09 -9.33
CA PHE A 280 -0.38 -2.19 -8.23
C PHE A 280 -0.65 -0.73 -8.66
N ASN A 281 -0.68 -0.44 -9.97
CA ASN A 281 -0.78 0.91 -10.52
C ASN A 281 0.29 1.87 -9.94
N LEU A 282 1.49 1.38 -9.75
CA LEU A 282 2.63 2.19 -9.31
C LEU A 282 3.22 2.97 -10.51
N PRO A 283 3.73 4.18 -10.31
CA PRO A 283 4.49 4.89 -11.33
C PRO A 283 5.68 4.05 -11.81
N LYS A 284 5.96 4.10 -13.11
CA LYS A 284 7.07 3.33 -13.70
C LYS A 284 8.41 3.71 -13.08
N GLY A 285 9.16 2.68 -12.69
CA GLY A 285 10.47 2.85 -12.07
C GLY A 285 10.42 3.16 -10.57
N MET A 286 9.26 3.18 -9.94
CA MET A 286 9.12 3.49 -8.52
C MET A 286 9.72 2.41 -7.61
N LEU A 287 9.69 1.15 -8.03
CA LEU A 287 10.32 0.04 -7.32
C LEU A 287 11.80 -0.15 -7.71
N SER A 288 12.29 0.55 -8.73
CA SER A 288 13.69 0.50 -9.15
C SER A 288 14.48 1.64 -8.52
N SER A 289 15.76 1.41 -8.24
CA SER A 289 16.66 2.36 -7.52
C SER A 289 16.96 3.66 -8.27
N SER A 290 16.46 3.84 -9.49
CA SER A 290 16.81 4.96 -10.38
C SER A 290 15.72 6.03 -10.50
N SER A 291 14.61 5.90 -9.78
CA SER A 291 13.52 6.87 -9.91
C SER A 291 13.70 8.07 -8.98
N VAL A 292 13.60 9.25 -9.54
CA VAL A 292 13.18 10.43 -8.77
C VAL A 292 11.79 10.11 -8.24
N ILE A 293 11.60 10.20 -6.92
CA ILE A 293 10.33 9.85 -6.28
C ILE A 293 9.23 10.72 -6.89
N GLN A 294 8.33 10.10 -7.65
CA GLN A 294 7.19 10.76 -8.28
C GLN A 294 6.01 10.76 -7.30
N ASN A 295 6.15 11.50 -6.18
CA ASN A 295 5.16 11.52 -5.10
C ASN A 295 3.76 11.94 -5.58
N GLU A 296 3.67 12.88 -6.51
CA GLU A 296 2.39 13.34 -7.04
C GLU A 296 1.67 12.27 -7.86
N GLU A 297 2.41 11.55 -8.73
CA GLU A 297 1.84 10.47 -9.54
C GLU A 297 1.45 9.29 -8.65
N PHE A 298 2.28 8.92 -7.69
CA PHE A 298 2.00 7.89 -6.70
C PHE A 298 0.75 8.21 -5.89
N LEU A 299 0.63 9.44 -5.38
CA LEU A 299 -0.56 9.88 -4.67
C LEU A 299 -1.79 9.81 -5.58
N LYS A 300 -1.71 10.35 -6.79
CA LYS A 300 -2.85 10.49 -7.69
C LYS A 300 -3.37 9.17 -8.22
N PHE A 301 -2.47 8.28 -8.66
CA PHE A 301 -2.87 7.07 -9.37
C PHE A 301 -2.93 5.83 -8.48
N THR A 302 -2.11 5.76 -7.44
CA THR A 302 -2.03 4.59 -6.56
C THR A 302 -2.77 4.80 -5.24
N LEU A 303 -2.45 5.88 -4.52
CA LEU A 303 -2.99 6.07 -3.16
C LEU A 303 -4.41 6.61 -3.15
N ASN A 304 -4.75 7.64 -3.94
CA ASN A 304 -6.07 8.27 -3.89
C ASN A 304 -7.25 7.28 -4.02
N PRO A 305 -7.24 6.29 -4.92
CA PRO A 305 -8.32 5.31 -4.98
C PRO A 305 -8.48 4.50 -3.69
N ILE A 306 -7.36 4.18 -3.03
CA ILE A 306 -7.34 3.42 -1.77
C ILE A 306 -7.82 4.31 -0.63
N LEU A 307 -7.29 5.54 -0.52
CA LEU A 307 -7.67 6.49 0.51
C LEU A 307 -9.16 6.83 0.43
N SER A 308 -9.66 7.10 -0.77
CA SER A 308 -11.08 7.39 -1.00
C SER A 308 -11.99 6.21 -0.60
N ALA A 309 -11.60 4.97 -0.90
CA ALA A 309 -12.38 3.81 -0.47
C ALA A 309 -12.44 3.68 1.05
N ILE A 310 -11.33 3.95 1.74
CA ILE A 310 -11.26 3.94 3.21
C ILE A 310 -12.09 5.10 3.78
N GLU A 311 -11.94 6.31 3.27
CA GLU A 311 -12.70 7.50 3.71
C GLU A 311 -14.21 7.29 3.61
N VAL A 312 -14.68 6.80 2.45
CA VAL A 312 -16.10 6.52 2.23
C VAL A 312 -16.63 5.50 3.23
N ALA A 313 -15.87 4.42 3.46
CA ALA A 313 -16.29 3.39 4.41
C ALA A 313 -16.31 3.90 5.86
N ILE A 314 -15.29 4.65 6.27
CA ILE A 314 -15.21 5.28 7.59
C ILE A 314 -16.39 6.24 7.79
N ASN A 315 -16.64 7.13 6.83
CA ASN A 315 -17.74 8.10 6.89
C ASN A 315 -19.11 7.42 6.92
N LYS A 316 -19.26 6.31 6.20
CA LYS A 316 -20.50 5.52 6.24
C LYS A 316 -20.74 4.88 7.61
N THR A 317 -19.69 4.38 8.25
CA THR A 317 -19.82 3.47 9.39
C THR A 317 -19.59 4.16 10.75
N LEU A 318 -18.67 5.14 10.82
CA LEU A 318 -18.32 5.79 12.09
C LEU A 318 -19.08 7.08 12.36
N LEU A 319 -19.75 7.68 11.35
CA LEU A 319 -20.54 8.88 11.52
C LEU A 319 -22.03 8.55 11.65
N LEU A 320 -22.70 9.24 12.56
CA LEU A 320 -24.16 9.24 12.67
C LEU A 320 -24.77 10.01 11.48
N GLU A 321 -26.01 9.67 11.10
CA GLU A 321 -26.69 10.37 10.00
C GLU A 321 -26.84 11.89 10.27
N GLU A 322 -27.12 12.27 11.53
CA GLU A 322 -27.20 13.67 11.95
C GLU A 322 -25.86 14.42 11.73
N GLU A 323 -24.72 13.75 12.03
CA GLU A 323 -23.40 14.35 11.80
C GLU A 323 -23.11 14.55 10.29
N LYS A 324 -23.54 13.58 9.46
CA LYS A 324 -23.39 13.69 7.99
C LYS A 324 -24.23 14.83 7.42
N GLU A 325 -25.48 15.00 7.92
CA GLU A 325 -26.35 16.12 7.54
C GLU A 325 -25.76 17.48 7.98
N ASP A 326 -25.06 17.51 9.11
CA ASP A 326 -24.35 18.67 9.64
C ASP A 326 -23.03 18.99 8.91
N GLY A 327 -22.66 18.21 7.90
CA GLY A 327 -21.47 18.42 7.09
C GLY A 327 -20.16 17.90 7.69
N TYR A 328 -20.21 16.94 8.65
CA TYR A 328 -19.01 16.30 9.18
C TYR A 328 -18.52 15.18 8.28
N TYR A 329 -17.18 15.05 8.12
CA TYR A 329 -16.57 13.96 7.40
C TYR A 329 -15.13 13.72 7.86
N PHE A 330 -14.71 12.46 7.82
CA PHE A 330 -13.31 12.06 8.01
C PHE A 330 -12.57 12.08 6.67
N ARG A 331 -11.35 12.58 6.69
CA ARG A 331 -10.48 12.64 5.52
C ARG A 331 -9.02 12.45 5.92
N PHE A 332 -8.24 11.79 5.05
CA PHE A 332 -6.79 11.70 5.19
C PHE A 332 -6.11 13.04 4.95
N ASP A 333 -5.13 13.35 5.77
CA ASP A 333 -4.23 14.48 5.50
C ASP A 333 -3.00 13.97 4.72
N VAL A 334 -2.97 14.32 3.46
CA VAL A 334 -1.89 13.95 2.52
C VAL A 334 -0.81 15.01 2.41
N SER A 335 -0.91 16.10 3.19
CA SER A 335 -0.01 17.25 3.11
C SER A 335 1.46 16.88 3.29
N GLU A 336 1.76 15.90 4.15
CA GLU A 336 3.13 15.44 4.36
C GLU A 336 3.72 14.69 3.17
N LEU A 337 2.92 13.92 2.43
CA LEU A 337 3.37 13.24 1.21
C LEU A 337 3.70 14.22 0.08
N LEU A 338 2.98 15.34 0.04
CA LEU A 338 3.15 16.39 -0.96
C LEU A 338 4.19 17.44 -0.55
N LYS A 339 4.73 17.35 0.67
CA LYS A 339 5.83 18.24 1.07
C LYS A 339 6.99 18.02 0.11
N ALA A 340 7.15 18.99 -0.79
CA ALA A 340 8.34 19.11 -1.63
C ALA A 340 9.61 19.09 -0.77
N SER A 341 10.73 18.69 -1.34
CA SER A 341 12.01 18.80 -0.63
C SER A 341 12.14 20.21 -0.01
N PHE A 342 12.81 20.35 1.12
CA PHE A 342 12.99 21.67 1.76
C PHE A 342 13.45 22.74 0.77
N LYS A 343 14.28 22.35 -0.20
CA LYS A 343 14.74 23.23 -1.28
C LYS A 343 13.59 23.71 -2.17
N GLU A 344 12.74 22.80 -2.64
CA GLU A 344 11.59 23.12 -3.48
C GLU A 344 10.53 23.94 -2.71
N GLN A 345 10.33 23.65 -1.41
CA GLN A 345 9.47 24.46 -0.56
C GLN A 345 9.98 25.90 -0.47
N VAL A 346 11.29 26.09 -0.20
CA VAL A 346 11.92 27.40 -0.13
C VAL A 346 11.81 28.13 -1.48
N GLU A 347 12.03 27.47 -2.60
CA GLU A 347 11.91 28.05 -3.94
C GLU A 347 10.47 28.48 -4.26
N THR A 348 9.48 27.62 -3.94
CA THR A 348 8.06 27.91 -4.13
C THR A 348 7.60 29.07 -3.27
N ILE A 349 7.93 29.06 -1.98
CA ILE A 349 7.58 30.13 -1.03
C ILE A 349 8.29 31.44 -1.44
N SER A 350 9.56 31.38 -1.82
CA SER A 350 10.30 32.54 -2.30
C SER A 350 9.64 33.14 -3.55
N THR A 351 9.18 32.30 -4.47
CA THR A 351 8.48 32.74 -5.70
C THR A 351 7.12 33.34 -5.36
N ALA A 352 6.34 32.69 -4.49
CA ALA A 352 5.05 33.21 -4.04
C ALA A 352 5.19 34.57 -3.32
N THR A 353 6.18 34.70 -2.45
CA THR A 353 6.47 35.94 -1.72
C THR A 353 6.92 37.07 -2.69
N LYS A 354 7.79 36.76 -3.64
CA LYS A 354 8.26 37.75 -4.64
C LYS A 354 7.14 38.22 -5.57
N ASN A 355 6.16 37.36 -5.85
CA ASN A 355 5.01 37.70 -6.71
C ASN A 355 3.83 38.32 -5.92
N GLY A 356 4.01 38.62 -4.64
CA GLY A 356 2.96 39.24 -3.82
C GLY A 356 1.76 38.37 -3.50
N LEU A 357 1.90 37.04 -3.66
CA LEU A 357 0.84 36.08 -3.32
C LEU A 357 0.84 35.71 -1.83
N MET A 358 1.93 36.00 -1.14
CA MET A 358 2.17 35.63 0.25
C MET A 358 3.08 36.67 0.92
N THR A 359 2.82 36.97 2.18
CA THR A 359 3.68 37.85 2.98
C THR A 359 4.95 37.13 3.41
N ILE A 360 5.97 37.89 3.83
CA ILE A 360 7.24 37.29 4.31
C ILE A 360 7.00 36.45 5.57
N ASN A 361 6.14 36.92 6.48
CA ASN A 361 5.88 36.21 7.73
C ASN A 361 5.07 34.93 7.49
N GLU A 362 4.06 34.97 6.59
CA GLU A 362 3.35 33.76 6.17
C GLU A 362 4.28 32.71 5.52
N GLY A 363 5.22 33.17 4.67
CA GLY A 363 6.24 32.31 4.09
C GLY A 363 7.17 31.71 5.14
N ARG A 364 7.58 32.48 6.13
CA ARG A 364 8.39 31.98 7.26
C ARG A 364 7.60 31.00 8.12
N GLN A 365 6.34 31.27 8.39
CA GLN A 365 5.47 30.37 9.16
C GLN A 365 5.29 29.01 8.46
N LYS A 366 5.16 29.00 7.13
CA LYS A 366 5.11 27.75 6.36
C LYS A 366 6.40 26.92 6.40
N LEU A 367 7.53 27.54 6.75
CA LEU A 367 8.83 26.89 6.97
C LEU A 367 9.11 26.62 8.46
N ASP A 368 8.08 26.74 9.32
CA ASP A 368 8.18 26.61 10.79
C ASP A 368 9.18 27.58 11.41
N MET A 369 9.38 28.76 10.77
CA MET A 369 10.25 29.83 11.25
C MET A 369 9.44 30.89 11.97
N LYS A 370 9.99 31.47 13.05
CA LYS A 370 9.35 32.57 13.75
C LYS A 370 9.18 33.78 12.83
N PRO A 371 8.08 34.57 12.98
CA PRO A 371 7.93 35.86 12.31
C PRO A 371 9.17 36.74 12.58
N PHE A 372 9.58 37.47 11.56
CA PHE A 372 10.76 38.35 11.65
C PHE A 372 10.37 39.84 11.69
N LEU A 373 9.22 40.17 11.12
CA LEU A 373 8.75 41.54 10.99
C LEU A 373 7.53 41.78 11.90
N ASP A 374 7.51 42.91 12.62
CA ASP A 374 6.37 43.29 13.46
C ASP A 374 5.13 43.66 12.64
N LYS A 375 5.34 44.15 11.39
CA LYS A 375 4.28 44.42 10.42
C LYS A 375 4.47 43.56 9.20
N ASP A 376 3.40 42.93 8.76
CA ASP A 376 3.38 42.11 7.58
C ASP A 376 3.09 42.91 6.32
N PHE A 377 3.71 42.56 5.19
CA PHE A 377 3.50 43.23 3.90
C PHE A 377 3.73 42.27 2.73
N LEU A 378 3.09 42.58 1.60
CA LEU A 378 3.29 41.90 0.33
C LEU A 378 4.40 42.57 -0.47
N LEU A 379 5.29 41.76 -1.08
CA LEU A 379 6.29 42.22 -2.06
C LEU A 379 5.65 42.16 -3.45
N LEU A 380 5.58 43.26 -4.14
CA LEU A 380 5.12 43.31 -5.52
C LEU A 380 6.34 43.20 -6.49
N SER A 381 6.20 42.41 -7.55
CA SER A 381 7.31 41.93 -8.42
C SER A 381 8.02 43.01 -9.28
N GLN A 382 7.66 44.25 -9.18
CA GLN A 382 8.41 45.37 -9.82
C GLN A 382 9.54 45.90 -8.93
N GLY A 383 10.23 44.99 -8.22
CA GLY A 383 11.44 45.28 -7.45
C GLY A 383 11.30 46.46 -6.48
N ASN A 384 11.17 46.20 -5.21
CA ASN A 384 11.24 47.17 -4.13
C ASN A 384 9.96 47.96 -3.78
N VAL A 385 8.78 47.41 -4.02
CA VAL A 385 7.52 48.03 -3.57
C VAL A 385 6.95 47.17 -2.41
N LYS A 386 6.69 47.82 -1.27
CA LYS A 386 5.92 47.27 -0.14
C LYS A 386 4.48 47.69 -0.23
N LEU A 387 3.55 46.77 -0.07
CA LEU A 387 2.18 47.04 0.23
C LEU A 387 1.91 46.71 1.71
N ASN A 388 1.71 47.68 2.54
CA ASN A 388 1.37 47.51 3.94
C ASN A 388 -0.09 47.04 4.09
N THR A 389 -0.41 46.38 5.20
CA THR A 389 -1.80 45.99 5.55
C THR A 389 -2.79 47.14 5.56
N ASP A 390 -2.31 48.37 5.70
CA ASP A 390 -3.11 49.62 5.65
C ASP A 390 -3.33 50.14 4.22
N GLY A 391 -2.91 49.41 3.18
CA GLY A 391 -3.04 49.79 1.77
C GLY A 391 -2.03 50.84 1.30
N VAL A 392 -1.04 51.20 2.11
CA VAL A 392 -0.01 52.20 1.75
C VAL A 392 1.11 51.49 0.94
N ILE A 393 1.44 52.10 -0.22
CA ILE A 393 2.52 51.63 -1.11
C ILE A 393 3.78 52.43 -0.78
N GLU A 394 4.81 51.74 -0.30
CA GLU A 394 6.16 52.29 -0.09
C GLU A 394 7.12 51.76 -1.16
N VAL A 395 7.79 52.64 -1.88
CA VAL A 395 8.80 52.26 -2.88
C VAL A 395 10.19 52.38 -2.26
N PHE A 396 10.95 51.29 -2.19
CA PHE A 396 12.34 51.34 -1.78
C PHE A 396 13.21 51.93 -2.91
N ASN A 397 13.59 53.16 -2.83
CA ASN A 397 14.65 53.71 -3.65
C ASN A 397 16.00 53.30 -3.04
N THR A 398 16.79 52.56 -3.78
CA THR A 398 18.15 52.13 -3.42
C THR A 398 19.15 53.29 -3.20
N LEU A 399 18.69 54.54 -3.34
CA LEU A 399 19.52 55.74 -3.20
C LEU A 399 19.49 56.40 -1.81
N ASP A 400 18.57 55.97 -0.93
CA ASP A 400 18.44 56.62 0.42
C ASP A 400 19.29 56.03 1.52
N VAL A 401 20.06 54.96 1.27
CA VAL A 401 20.93 54.33 2.26
C VAL A 401 22.26 55.08 2.51
N LYS A 402 22.52 56.19 1.80
CA LYS A 402 23.78 56.93 1.93
C LYS A 402 23.72 58.30 2.62
N LYS A 403 22.60 58.65 3.28
CA LYS A 403 22.50 59.98 3.89
C LYS A 403 22.57 60.07 5.42
N ASP A 404 22.67 58.98 6.16
CA ASP A 404 22.64 59.03 7.65
C ASP A 404 23.97 58.83 8.36
N ASN A 405 25.12 59.01 7.67
CA ASN A 405 26.44 58.84 8.35
C ASN A 405 27.41 60.01 8.23
N THR A 406 26.91 61.25 8.08
CA THR A 406 27.80 62.42 8.11
C THR A 406 27.10 63.63 8.75
N GLU A 407 26.69 63.52 10.02
CA GLU A 407 26.54 64.71 10.88
C GLU A 407 26.66 64.25 12.34
N THR A 408 27.88 64.15 12.83
CA THR A 408 28.31 64.42 14.23
C THR A 408 29.82 64.33 14.33
N LYS A 409 30.51 65.43 13.99
CA LYS A 409 31.76 65.83 14.65
C LYS A 409 32.19 67.19 14.11
N SER A 410 31.64 68.25 14.74
CA SER A 410 32.35 69.49 14.94
C SER A 410 31.70 70.24 16.07
N HIS A 411 32.27 70.16 17.27
CA HIS A 411 32.44 71.32 18.16
C HIS A 411 33.17 70.86 19.40
N VAL A 412 34.39 71.47 19.52
CA VAL A 412 35.26 71.79 20.66
C VAL A 412 36.07 70.65 21.20
#